data_5985fa7e1449619f34167b3affbe0552
#
_entry.id   5985fa7e1449619f34167b3affbe0552
#
_cell.length_a   1.000
_cell.length_b   1.000
_cell.length_c   1.000
_cell.angle_alpha   90.00
_cell.angle_beta   90.00
_cell.angle_gamma   90.00
#
_symmetry.space_group_name_H-M   'P 1'
#
loop_
_entity.id
_entity.type
_entity.pdbx_description
1 polymer ?
#
loop_
_entity_poly.entity_id
_entity_poly.type
_entity_poly.pdbx_seq_one_letter_code
_entity_poly.pdbx_strand_id
1 'polypeptide(L)'
;MKNEPSASTPRFVLVAALDASPDADRVLDAACAYARMTPGAELHLVHAVEPWELEGFPVQEAHDRALARGRGYLDERARGAQARSGVTVLGHLRECPAATAILQTAASTDADLVIVGTHDRKGLARWVLGSIAERVAREVACPVFIVRPKHHVGARSPEIEPPCEDCLRVQRESKSATLWCARHSEHHPLAHLHYEASEGFGAGSSLIRP
;
A
#
# COMPACT_ATOMS: atom_id res chain seq x y z
N MET A 1 34.54 0.00 -33.35
CA MET A 1 34.11 -0.02 -31.96
C MET A 1 32.60 0.07 -31.94
N LYS A 2 31.92 -1.03 -31.64
CA LYS A 2 30.44 -1.08 -31.51
C LYS A 2 30.13 -0.51 -30.14
N ASN A 3 29.39 0.62 -30.08
CA ASN A 3 28.78 1.11 -28.85
C ASN A 3 27.81 0.05 -28.36
N GLU A 4 28.12 -0.65 -27.29
CA GLU A 4 27.14 -1.40 -26.53
C GLU A 4 26.16 -0.40 -25.91
N PRO A 5 24.83 -0.60 -26.04
CA PRO A 5 23.87 0.25 -25.36
C PRO A 5 24.10 0.06 -23.86
N SER A 6 24.43 1.15 -23.16
CA SER A 6 24.41 1.21 -21.70
C SER A 6 23.05 0.68 -21.25
N ALA A 7 23.05 -0.41 -20.51
CA ALA A 7 21.82 -0.95 -19.89
C ALA A 7 21.31 0.11 -18.92
N SER A 8 20.35 0.92 -19.37
CA SER A 8 19.64 1.84 -18.50
C SER A 8 18.90 0.99 -17.46
N THR A 9 19.11 1.29 -16.19
CA THR A 9 18.29 0.68 -15.11
C THR A 9 16.82 0.83 -15.50
N PRO A 10 16.02 -0.25 -15.50
CA PRO A 10 14.62 -0.15 -15.85
C PRO A 10 13.94 0.86 -14.92
N ARG A 11 13.20 1.79 -15.50
CA ARG A 11 12.39 2.77 -14.76
C ARG A 11 11.29 1.99 -14.03
N PHE A 12 11.06 2.29 -12.75
CA PHE A 12 9.96 1.75 -11.96
C PHE A 12 9.09 2.90 -11.44
N VAL A 13 7.85 2.96 -11.89
CA VAL A 13 6.94 4.09 -11.62
C VAL A 13 6.02 3.77 -10.45
N LEU A 14 6.14 4.59 -9.41
CA LEU A 14 5.28 4.57 -8.23
C LEU A 14 4.29 5.73 -8.29
N VAL A 15 3.00 5.48 -8.14
CA VAL A 15 1.97 6.53 -7.99
C VAL A 15 1.44 6.50 -6.56
N ALA A 16 1.60 7.58 -5.81
CA ALA A 16 1.07 7.72 -4.44
C ALA A 16 -0.04 8.76 -4.40
N ALA A 17 -1.22 8.35 -3.93
CA ALA A 17 -2.38 9.22 -3.78
C ALA A 17 -2.36 9.93 -2.43
N LEU A 18 -2.37 11.26 -2.46
CA LEU A 18 -2.37 12.10 -1.28
C LEU A 18 -3.67 12.89 -1.18
N ASP A 19 -4.37 12.73 -0.08
CA ASP A 19 -5.43 13.65 0.33
C ASP A 19 -4.87 14.67 1.35
N ALA A 20 -5.66 15.66 1.72
CA ALA A 20 -5.24 16.64 2.73
C ALA A 20 -5.50 16.15 4.17
N SER A 21 -5.71 14.85 4.38
CA SER A 21 -5.94 14.26 5.70
C SER A 21 -4.63 14.02 6.47
N PRO A 22 -4.68 13.85 7.79
CA PRO A 22 -3.52 13.44 8.59
C PRO A 22 -2.93 12.08 8.16
N ASP A 23 -3.69 11.26 7.45
CA ASP A 23 -3.28 9.95 6.98
C ASP A 23 -2.39 10.00 5.74
N ALA A 24 -2.38 11.12 5.02
CA ALA A 24 -1.52 11.34 3.86
C ALA A 24 -0.03 11.16 4.16
N ASP A 25 0.40 11.53 5.38
CA ASP A 25 1.80 11.35 5.79
C ASP A 25 2.21 9.89 5.82
N ARG A 26 1.33 8.99 6.25
CA ARG A 26 1.60 7.54 6.23
C ARG A 26 1.75 7.00 4.81
N VAL A 27 0.92 7.47 3.89
CA VAL A 27 1.02 7.09 2.47
C VAL A 27 2.34 7.56 1.89
N LEU A 28 2.70 8.81 2.17
CA LEU A 28 3.95 9.40 1.69
C LEU A 28 5.19 8.71 2.28
N ASP A 29 5.15 8.36 3.57
CA ASP A 29 6.22 7.62 4.24
C ASP A 29 6.43 6.23 3.63
N ALA A 30 5.34 5.51 3.38
CA ALA A 30 5.37 4.21 2.72
C ALA A 30 5.92 4.32 1.30
N ALA A 31 5.45 5.31 0.53
CA ALA A 31 5.91 5.56 -0.83
C ALA A 31 7.41 5.89 -0.88
N CYS A 32 7.89 6.77 0.00
CA CYS A 32 9.32 7.09 0.10
C CYS A 32 10.16 5.88 0.50
N ALA A 33 9.68 5.06 1.44
CA ALA A 33 10.37 3.85 1.87
C ALA A 33 10.48 2.84 0.73
N TYR A 34 9.40 2.63 -0.01
CA TYR A 34 9.37 1.73 -1.16
C TYR A 34 10.27 2.22 -2.30
N ALA A 35 10.20 3.52 -2.62
CA ALA A 35 11.04 4.14 -3.65
C ALA A 35 12.54 3.98 -3.36
N ARG A 36 12.98 4.15 -2.11
CA ARG A 36 14.39 3.94 -1.73
C ARG A 36 14.88 2.52 -1.92
N MET A 37 13.99 1.53 -1.80
CA MET A 37 14.33 0.10 -1.93
C MET A 37 14.27 -0.38 -3.38
N THR A 38 13.74 0.45 -4.28
CA THR A 38 13.48 0.06 -5.66
C THR A 38 14.46 0.78 -6.61
N PRO A 39 15.42 0.09 -7.21
CA PRO A 39 16.33 0.69 -8.20
C PRO A 39 15.57 1.26 -9.39
N GLY A 40 15.94 2.48 -9.81
CA GLY A 40 15.28 3.16 -10.94
C GLY A 40 13.89 3.70 -10.63
N ALA A 41 13.51 3.77 -9.34
CA ALA A 41 12.20 4.29 -8.95
C ALA A 41 12.03 5.77 -9.32
N GLU A 42 10.82 6.10 -9.78
CA GLU A 42 10.30 7.45 -9.95
C GLU A 42 8.97 7.55 -9.21
N LEU A 43 8.81 8.56 -8.37
CA LEU A 43 7.63 8.70 -7.51
C LEU A 43 6.72 9.82 -8.03
N HIS A 44 5.51 9.47 -8.39
CA HIS A 44 4.46 10.39 -8.80
C HIS A 44 3.46 10.59 -7.65
N LEU A 45 3.32 11.81 -7.18
CA LEU A 45 2.33 12.18 -6.16
C LEU A 45 1.11 12.74 -6.86
N VAL A 46 -0.07 12.18 -6.59
CA VAL A 46 -1.33 12.67 -7.15
C VAL A 46 -2.22 13.23 -6.04
N HIS A 47 -2.73 14.44 -6.28
CA HIS A 47 -3.73 15.09 -5.44
C HIS A 47 -4.89 15.54 -6.30
N ALA A 48 -6.12 15.30 -5.84
CA ALA A 48 -7.34 15.72 -6.54
C ALA A 48 -7.98 16.91 -5.83
N VAL A 49 -8.39 17.90 -6.59
CA VAL A 49 -9.33 18.94 -6.15
C VAL A 49 -10.70 18.52 -6.66
N GLU A 50 -11.60 18.22 -5.73
CA GLU A 50 -12.88 17.65 -6.09
C GLU A 50 -13.88 18.76 -6.49
N PRO A 51 -14.73 18.54 -7.52
CA PRO A 51 -15.64 19.57 -8.02
C PRO A 51 -16.59 20.16 -6.97
N TRP A 52 -17.03 19.36 -5.98
CA TRP A 52 -17.91 19.84 -4.91
C TRP A 52 -17.24 20.74 -3.87
N GLU A 53 -15.90 20.77 -3.82
CA GLU A 53 -15.18 21.74 -2.98
C GLU A 53 -15.33 23.17 -3.53
N LEU A 54 -15.90 23.29 -4.71
CA LEU A 54 -16.07 24.51 -5.47
C LEU A 54 -17.51 25.07 -5.38
N GLU A 55 -18.46 24.33 -4.78
CA GLU A 55 -19.87 24.74 -4.70
C GLU A 55 -20.08 25.81 -3.63
N GLY A 56 -20.76 26.90 -4.00
CA GLY A 56 -21.33 27.88 -3.06
C GLY A 56 -20.63 29.24 -2.93
N PHE A 57 -19.64 29.56 -3.79
CA PHE A 57 -18.95 30.87 -3.83
C PHE A 57 -18.96 31.46 -5.25
N PRO A 58 -18.54 32.74 -5.44
CA PRO A 58 -18.22 33.22 -6.79
C PRO A 58 -17.21 32.23 -7.40
N VAL A 59 -17.71 31.47 -8.34
CA VAL A 59 -17.12 30.17 -8.80
C VAL A 59 -15.62 30.28 -9.12
N GLN A 60 -15.19 31.37 -9.74
CA GLN A 60 -13.82 31.51 -10.22
C GLN A 60 -12.80 31.70 -9.07
N GLU A 61 -13.07 32.57 -8.11
CA GLU A 61 -12.12 32.84 -7.02
C GLU A 61 -11.95 31.65 -6.06
N ALA A 62 -13.02 30.89 -5.81
CA ALA A 62 -12.97 29.68 -4.99
C ALA A 62 -12.17 28.60 -5.70
N HIS A 63 -12.38 28.45 -6.99
CA HIS A 63 -11.66 27.55 -7.87
C HIS A 63 -10.14 27.86 -7.87
N ASP A 64 -9.77 29.10 -8.17
CA ASP A 64 -8.37 29.52 -8.21
C ASP A 64 -7.67 29.31 -6.86
N ARG A 65 -8.38 29.58 -5.75
CA ARG A 65 -7.85 29.35 -4.39
C ARG A 65 -7.67 27.85 -4.09
N ALA A 66 -8.60 27.00 -4.51
CA ALA A 66 -8.50 25.55 -4.30
C ALA A 66 -7.33 24.98 -5.09
N LEU A 67 -7.16 25.37 -6.34
CA LEU A 67 -6.01 24.97 -7.16
C LEU A 67 -4.68 25.47 -6.58
N ALA A 68 -4.63 26.73 -6.14
CA ALA A 68 -3.43 27.29 -5.52
C ALA A 68 -3.05 26.54 -4.24
N ARG A 69 -4.03 26.20 -3.39
CA ARG A 69 -3.78 25.36 -2.19
C ARG A 69 -3.30 23.97 -2.56
N GLY A 70 -3.97 23.29 -3.50
CA GLY A 70 -3.58 21.96 -3.97
C GLY A 70 -2.18 21.93 -4.56
N ARG A 71 -1.81 22.97 -5.34
CA ARG A 71 -0.45 23.11 -5.88
C ARG A 71 0.57 23.31 -4.77
N GLY A 72 0.35 24.25 -3.84
CA GLY A 72 1.25 24.49 -2.71
C GLY A 72 1.44 23.23 -1.85
N TYR A 73 0.36 22.50 -1.60
CA TYR A 73 0.39 21.22 -0.89
C TYR A 73 1.28 20.19 -1.60
N LEU A 74 1.06 19.97 -2.92
CA LEU A 74 1.87 19.03 -3.69
C LEU A 74 3.34 19.44 -3.76
N ASP A 75 3.64 20.72 -3.96
CA ASP A 75 5.01 21.24 -4.03
C ASP A 75 5.77 20.99 -2.71
N GLU A 76 5.12 21.20 -1.58
CA GLU A 76 5.69 20.91 -0.26
C GLU A 76 5.96 19.41 -0.09
N ARG A 77 4.95 18.57 -0.40
CA ARG A 77 5.03 17.11 -0.29
C ARG A 77 6.09 16.52 -1.22
N ALA A 78 6.18 17.02 -2.45
CA ALA A 78 7.16 16.56 -3.43
C ALA A 78 8.60 16.87 -2.99
N ARG A 79 8.86 18.11 -2.52
CA ARG A 79 10.18 18.47 -1.99
C ARG A 79 10.57 17.60 -0.78
N GLY A 80 9.65 17.40 0.15
CA GLY A 80 9.87 16.54 1.31
C GLY A 80 10.12 15.08 0.92
N ALA A 81 9.37 14.56 -0.04
CA ALA A 81 9.53 13.21 -0.55
C ALA A 81 10.88 13.02 -1.26
N GLN A 82 11.28 13.96 -2.12
CA GLN A 82 12.57 13.92 -2.82
C GLN A 82 13.75 13.92 -1.84
N ALA A 83 13.71 14.78 -0.83
CA ALA A 83 14.75 14.83 0.19
C ALA A 83 14.85 13.51 1.00
N ARG A 84 13.72 12.84 1.26
CA ARG A 84 13.67 11.59 2.04
C ARG A 84 13.94 10.34 1.23
N SER A 85 13.51 10.29 -0.01
CA SER A 85 13.65 9.11 -0.87
C SER A 85 14.92 9.11 -1.72
N GLY A 86 15.40 10.29 -2.10
CA GLY A 86 16.55 10.44 -3.02
C GLY A 86 16.22 10.11 -4.48
N VAL A 87 14.93 9.88 -4.81
CA VAL A 87 14.49 9.62 -6.19
C VAL A 87 13.82 10.84 -6.82
N THR A 88 13.61 10.82 -8.13
CA THR A 88 12.82 11.85 -8.82
C THR A 88 11.38 11.80 -8.34
N VAL A 89 10.83 12.96 -7.96
CA VAL A 89 9.44 13.09 -7.51
C VAL A 89 8.70 14.10 -8.37
N LEU A 90 7.54 13.71 -8.90
CA LEU A 90 6.66 14.55 -9.71
C LEU A 90 5.29 14.71 -9.05
N GLY A 91 4.72 15.91 -9.12
CA GLY A 91 3.39 16.21 -8.58
C GLY A 91 2.33 16.29 -9.68
N HIS A 92 1.18 15.67 -9.47
CA HIS A 92 0.02 15.71 -10.35
C HIS A 92 -1.19 16.29 -9.61
N LEU A 93 -1.57 17.51 -9.95
CA LEU A 93 -2.83 18.10 -9.50
C LEU A 93 -3.91 17.82 -10.54
N ARG A 94 -5.04 17.27 -10.11
CA ARG A 94 -6.17 16.90 -10.98
C ARG A 94 -7.47 17.51 -10.47
N GLU A 95 -8.28 18.03 -11.39
CA GLU A 95 -9.61 18.57 -11.10
C GLU A 95 -10.68 17.56 -11.50
N CYS A 96 -10.80 16.52 -10.69
CA CYS A 96 -11.77 15.44 -10.90
C CYS A 96 -11.90 14.61 -9.64
N PRO A 97 -12.88 13.68 -9.56
CA PRO A 97 -12.99 12.75 -8.44
C PRO A 97 -11.67 12.01 -8.18
N ALA A 98 -11.30 11.87 -6.90
CA ALA A 98 -9.99 11.34 -6.49
C ALA A 98 -9.65 9.99 -7.11
N ALA A 99 -10.58 9.03 -7.15
CA ALA A 99 -10.34 7.75 -7.80
C ALA A 99 -10.01 7.89 -9.29
N THR A 100 -10.71 8.79 -10.00
CA THR A 100 -10.45 9.08 -11.41
C THR A 100 -9.05 9.70 -11.60
N ALA A 101 -8.67 10.65 -10.73
CA ALA A 101 -7.33 11.24 -10.74
C ALA A 101 -6.22 10.19 -10.63
N ILE A 102 -6.39 9.25 -9.71
CA ILE A 102 -5.42 8.16 -9.47
C ILE A 102 -5.33 7.25 -10.69
N LEU A 103 -6.47 6.78 -11.20
CA LEU A 103 -6.54 5.86 -12.35
C LEU A 103 -5.93 6.50 -13.61
N GLN A 104 -6.26 7.76 -13.91
CA GLN A 104 -5.70 8.49 -15.04
C GLN A 104 -4.21 8.73 -14.90
N THR A 105 -3.74 9.06 -13.69
CA THR A 105 -2.31 9.26 -13.44
C THR A 105 -1.56 7.94 -13.61
N ALA A 106 -2.06 6.85 -13.02
CA ALA A 106 -1.46 5.52 -13.18
C ALA A 106 -1.36 5.11 -14.65
N ALA A 107 -2.44 5.27 -15.42
CA ALA A 107 -2.46 4.94 -16.84
C ALA A 107 -1.53 5.83 -17.68
N SER A 108 -1.51 7.15 -17.42
CA SER A 108 -0.69 8.10 -18.21
C SER A 108 0.81 8.02 -17.93
N THR A 109 1.19 7.47 -16.78
CA THR A 109 2.59 7.32 -16.37
C THR A 109 3.12 5.90 -16.57
N ASP A 110 2.27 4.97 -17.01
CA ASP A 110 2.55 3.54 -17.07
C ASP A 110 3.04 3.01 -15.71
N ALA A 111 2.21 3.20 -14.68
CA ALA A 111 2.58 2.94 -13.31
C ALA A 111 2.76 1.43 -13.03
N ASP A 112 3.85 1.08 -12.38
CA ASP A 112 4.14 -0.28 -11.92
C ASP A 112 3.47 -0.59 -10.56
N LEU A 113 3.20 0.45 -9.76
CA LEU A 113 2.56 0.30 -8.45
C LEU A 113 1.80 1.56 -8.06
N VAL A 114 0.56 1.39 -7.60
CA VAL A 114 -0.23 2.46 -6.98
C VAL A 114 -0.26 2.29 -5.47
N ILE A 115 -0.04 3.37 -4.72
CA ILE A 115 -0.05 3.40 -3.26
C ILE A 115 -1.17 4.31 -2.78
N VAL A 116 -2.11 3.77 -2.01
CA VAL A 116 -3.28 4.49 -1.48
C VAL A 116 -3.44 4.27 0.01
N GLY A 117 -4.04 5.23 0.71
CA GLY A 117 -4.42 5.09 2.11
C GLY A 117 -5.80 4.47 2.28
N THR A 118 -6.06 3.95 3.47
CA THR A 118 -7.43 3.68 3.92
C THR A 118 -7.95 4.95 4.59
N HIS A 119 -8.88 5.65 3.95
CA HIS A 119 -9.48 6.84 4.55
C HIS A 119 -10.53 6.41 5.58
N ASP A 120 -10.20 6.52 6.87
CA ASP A 120 -11.15 6.30 7.97
C ASP A 120 -11.74 7.63 8.43
N ARG A 121 -12.90 8.00 7.86
CA ARG A 121 -13.61 9.24 8.23
C ARG A 121 -14.27 9.21 9.61
N LYS A 122 -14.39 8.06 10.29
CA LYS A 122 -15.27 7.95 11.47
C LYS A 122 -14.82 7.01 12.58
N GLY A 123 -13.55 6.71 12.79
CA GLY A 123 -13.12 5.96 14.00
C GLY A 123 -13.92 4.67 14.26
N LEU A 124 -14.54 4.09 13.25
CA LEU A 124 -15.29 2.85 13.38
C LEU A 124 -14.30 1.70 13.55
N ALA A 125 -14.45 0.97 14.65
CA ALA A 125 -13.62 -0.18 15.04
C ALA A 125 -13.61 -1.35 14.02
N ARG A 126 -14.15 -1.14 12.83
CA ARG A 126 -14.19 -2.09 11.73
C ARG A 126 -13.49 -1.47 10.53
N TRP A 127 -12.35 -1.99 10.20
CA TRP A 127 -11.52 -1.63 9.06
C TRP A 127 -12.29 -1.78 7.74
N VAL A 128 -12.93 -0.73 7.30
CA VAL A 128 -13.59 -0.70 6.00
C VAL A 128 -12.60 -0.07 5.02
N LEU A 129 -12.34 -0.76 3.93
CA LEU A 129 -11.61 -0.18 2.81
C LEU A 129 -12.40 1.03 2.30
N GLY A 130 -11.77 2.21 2.25
CA GLY A 130 -12.43 3.43 1.77
C GLY A 130 -12.88 3.28 0.32
N SER A 131 -13.99 3.92 -0.06
CA SER A 131 -14.58 3.81 -1.40
C SER A 131 -13.60 4.14 -2.53
N ILE A 132 -12.68 5.10 -2.30
CA ILE A 132 -11.64 5.46 -3.27
C ILE A 132 -10.63 4.32 -3.42
N ALA A 133 -10.10 3.80 -2.31
CA ALA A 133 -9.13 2.71 -2.34
C ALA A 133 -9.73 1.42 -2.93
N GLU A 134 -11.00 1.14 -2.62
CA GLU A 134 -11.74 0.00 -3.19
C GLU A 134 -11.89 0.14 -4.71
N ARG A 135 -12.31 1.31 -5.18
CA ARG A 135 -12.47 1.59 -6.60
C ARG A 135 -11.13 1.49 -7.34
N VAL A 136 -10.08 2.09 -6.80
CA VAL A 136 -8.73 2.02 -7.38
C VAL A 136 -8.24 0.58 -7.44
N ALA A 137 -8.39 -0.21 -6.37
CA ALA A 137 -7.96 -1.60 -6.35
C ALA A 137 -8.72 -2.49 -7.35
N ARG A 138 -9.95 -2.11 -7.73
CA ARG A 138 -10.76 -2.83 -8.71
C ARG A 138 -10.46 -2.46 -10.15
N GLU A 139 -10.14 -1.18 -10.40
CA GLU A 139 -10.10 -0.63 -11.76
C GLU A 139 -8.69 -0.36 -12.29
N VAL A 140 -7.67 -0.27 -11.44
CA VAL A 140 -6.30 -0.01 -11.90
C VAL A 140 -5.67 -1.25 -12.53
N ALA A 141 -4.85 -1.04 -13.57
CA ALA A 141 -4.22 -2.14 -14.31
C ALA A 141 -2.89 -2.64 -13.73
N CYS A 142 -2.46 -2.12 -12.56
CA CYS A 142 -1.22 -2.51 -11.90
C CYS A 142 -1.48 -2.89 -10.43
N PRO A 143 -0.50 -3.49 -9.72
CA PRO A 143 -0.58 -3.76 -8.30
C PRO A 143 -0.94 -2.53 -7.45
N VAL A 144 -1.67 -2.75 -6.35
CA VAL A 144 -2.05 -1.70 -5.40
C VAL A 144 -1.53 -2.03 -4.01
N PHE A 145 -0.80 -1.09 -3.42
CA PHE A 145 -0.37 -1.16 -2.04
C PHE A 145 -1.28 -0.27 -1.16
N ILE A 146 -2.02 -0.90 -0.26
CA ILE A 146 -2.96 -0.21 0.63
C ILE A 146 -2.28 0.03 1.97
N VAL A 147 -2.02 1.29 2.28
CA VAL A 147 -1.37 1.71 3.53
C VAL A 147 -2.40 1.81 4.65
N ARG A 148 -2.14 1.11 5.74
CA ARG A 148 -2.98 1.11 6.96
C ARG A 148 -2.14 1.51 8.17
N PRO A 149 -2.77 2.09 9.21
CA PRO A 149 -2.11 2.25 10.49
C PRO A 149 -1.67 0.89 11.03
N LYS A 150 -0.45 0.80 11.55
CA LYS A 150 0.03 -0.40 12.23
C LYS A 150 -0.60 -0.46 13.62
N HIS A 151 -1.56 -1.36 13.81
CA HIS A 151 -2.24 -1.54 15.08
C HIS A 151 -2.51 -3.03 15.31
N HIS A 152 -1.70 -3.65 16.17
CA HIS A 152 -1.80 -5.07 16.50
C HIS A 152 -2.52 -5.33 17.84
N VAL A 153 -2.76 -4.28 18.64
CA VAL A 153 -3.46 -4.42 19.93
C VAL A 153 -4.93 -4.74 19.67
N GLY A 154 -5.39 -5.88 20.19
CA GLY A 154 -6.77 -6.35 20.01
C GLY A 154 -7.09 -6.87 18.60
N ALA A 155 -6.09 -6.96 17.70
CA ALA A 155 -6.28 -7.71 16.46
C ALA A 155 -6.60 -9.18 16.81
N ARG A 156 -7.74 -9.67 16.33
CA ARG A 156 -8.06 -11.09 16.41
C ARG A 156 -7.13 -11.82 15.45
N SER A 157 -5.96 -12.20 15.95
CA SER A 157 -5.18 -13.26 15.31
C SER A 157 -5.79 -14.58 15.72
N PRO A 158 -5.95 -15.56 14.83
CA PRO A 158 -6.08 -16.94 15.27
C PRO A 158 -4.93 -17.21 16.25
N GLU A 159 -5.18 -17.90 17.35
CA GLU A 159 -4.11 -18.41 18.18
C GLU A 159 -3.32 -19.40 17.34
N ILE A 160 -2.24 -18.91 16.75
CA ILE A 160 -1.30 -19.75 16.02
C ILE A 160 -0.27 -20.18 17.07
N GLU A 161 -0.09 -21.49 17.26
CA GLU A 161 0.99 -21.98 18.07
C GLU A 161 2.31 -21.32 17.65
N PRO A 162 3.14 -20.88 18.62
CA PRO A 162 4.43 -20.32 18.28
C PRO A 162 5.24 -21.33 17.46
N PRO A 163 6.03 -20.90 16.49
CA PRO A 163 6.86 -21.80 15.71
C PRO A 163 7.72 -22.68 16.63
N CYS A 164 7.85 -23.95 16.31
CA CYS A 164 8.69 -24.85 17.07
C CYS A 164 10.13 -24.33 17.15
N GLU A 165 10.66 -24.15 18.37
CA GLU A 165 12.00 -23.58 18.56
C GLU A 165 13.09 -24.44 17.92
N ASP A 166 12.94 -25.77 17.90
CA ASP A 166 13.86 -26.68 17.22
C ASP A 166 13.82 -26.51 15.69
N CYS A 167 12.67 -26.29 15.10
CA CYS A 167 12.57 -25.96 13.67
C CYS A 167 13.26 -24.63 13.37
N LEU A 168 13.04 -23.61 14.20
CA LEU A 168 13.69 -22.31 14.03
C LEU A 168 15.22 -22.40 14.18
N ARG A 169 15.70 -23.26 15.10
CA ARG A 169 17.12 -23.50 15.24
C ARG A 169 17.70 -24.19 14.01
N VAL A 170 17.09 -25.28 13.53
CA VAL A 170 17.52 -26.01 12.34
C VAL A 170 17.53 -25.11 11.10
N GLN A 171 16.51 -24.27 10.92
CA GLN A 171 16.47 -23.32 9.83
C GLN A 171 17.65 -22.33 9.88
N ARG A 172 17.95 -21.80 11.05
CA ARG A 172 19.09 -20.88 11.24
C ARG A 172 20.45 -21.55 10.98
N GLU A 173 20.66 -22.72 11.56
CA GLU A 173 21.91 -23.48 11.41
C GLU A 173 22.13 -23.95 9.97
N SER A 174 21.09 -24.39 9.29
CA SER A 174 21.15 -24.86 7.91
C SER A 174 21.04 -23.74 6.87
N LYS A 175 20.92 -22.46 7.29
CA LYS A 175 20.61 -21.32 6.39
C LYS A 175 19.39 -21.59 5.51
N SER A 176 18.35 -22.15 6.10
CA SER A 176 17.09 -22.55 5.45
C SER A 176 17.20 -23.68 4.43
N ALA A 177 18.31 -24.43 4.38
CA ALA A 177 18.41 -25.64 3.58
C ALA A 177 17.52 -26.76 4.12
N THR A 178 17.28 -26.78 5.47
CA THR A 178 16.36 -27.69 6.13
C THR A 178 15.33 -26.86 6.90
N LEU A 179 14.03 -27.11 6.68
CA LEU A 179 12.97 -26.35 7.28
C LEU A 179 12.42 -26.94 8.59
N TRP A 180 12.64 -28.25 8.81
CA TRP A 180 11.99 -28.99 9.88
C TRP A 180 13.00 -29.68 10.78
N CYS A 181 12.75 -29.71 12.08
CA CYS A 181 13.51 -30.53 13.01
C CYS A 181 13.15 -32.03 12.84
N ALA A 182 13.95 -32.94 13.41
CA ALA A 182 13.73 -34.37 13.26
C ALA A 182 12.29 -34.82 13.62
N ARG A 183 11.75 -34.27 14.73
CA ARG A 183 10.37 -34.58 15.16
C ARG A 183 9.32 -34.16 14.11
N HIS A 184 9.53 -33.04 13.43
CA HIS A 184 8.56 -32.50 12.48
C HIS A 184 8.83 -32.92 11.01
N SER A 185 10.03 -33.45 10.73
CA SER A 185 10.30 -34.07 9.44
C SER A 185 9.69 -35.49 9.31
N GLU A 186 9.50 -36.19 10.45
CA GLU A 186 8.89 -37.51 10.46
C GLU A 186 7.34 -37.45 10.49
N HIS A 187 6.76 -36.33 10.90
CA HIS A 187 5.32 -36.12 10.96
C HIS A 187 4.82 -35.26 9.80
N HIS A 188 3.82 -35.76 9.16
CA HIS A 188 3.23 -35.18 7.96
C HIS A 188 3.01 -33.64 8.09
N PRO A 189 3.28 -32.82 7.04
CA PRO A 189 3.12 -31.38 7.06
C PRO A 189 1.71 -30.87 7.42
N LEU A 190 0.69 -31.72 7.37
CA LEU A 190 -0.66 -31.43 7.84
C LEU A 190 -0.77 -31.33 9.36
N ALA A 191 0.21 -31.81 10.12
CA ALA A 191 0.20 -31.78 11.60
C ALA A 191 0.48 -30.38 12.19
N HIS A 192 0.81 -29.39 11.36
CA HIS A 192 1.13 -28.03 11.82
C HIS A 192 -0.02 -27.04 11.70
N LEU A 193 -1.17 -27.47 11.20
CA LEU A 193 -2.38 -26.66 11.18
C LEU A 193 -3.20 -26.92 12.45
N HIS A 194 -2.66 -26.56 13.61
CA HIS A 194 -3.44 -26.50 14.83
C HIS A 194 -4.30 -25.24 14.80
N TYR A 195 -5.44 -25.32 14.14
CA TYR A 195 -6.52 -24.37 14.34
C TYR A 195 -7.37 -24.91 15.50
N GLU A 196 -7.22 -24.36 16.69
CA GLU A 196 -8.33 -24.38 17.61
C GLU A 196 -9.37 -23.40 17.05
N ALA A 197 -10.40 -23.95 16.41
CA ALA A 197 -11.57 -23.18 16.06
C ALA A 197 -12.19 -22.71 17.39
N SER A 198 -12.10 -21.41 17.69
CA SER A 198 -12.84 -20.83 18.79
C SER A 198 -14.31 -21.21 18.60
N GLU A 199 -14.96 -21.72 19.67
CA GLU A 199 -16.40 -22.03 19.70
C GLU A 199 -17.16 -20.85 19.09
N GLY A 200 -17.74 -21.03 17.90
CA GLY A 200 -18.50 -20.00 17.19
C GLY A 200 -18.26 -19.89 15.68
N PHE A 201 -17.34 -20.63 15.11
CA PHE A 201 -17.23 -20.74 13.66
C PHE A 201 -18.17 -21.87 13.21
N GLY A 202 -19.37 -21.43 12.78
CA GLY A 202 -20.42 -22.10 12.01
C GLY A 202 -20.59 -23.61 12.17
N ALA A 203 -21.76 -24.02 12.56
CA ALA A 203 -22.26 -25.40 12.47
C ALA A 203 -22.18 -25.94 11.03
N GLY A 204 -20.99 -26.21 10.53
CA GLY A 204 -20.74 -26.65 9.16
C GLY A 204 -19.39 -27.34 8.93
N SER A 205 -18.52 -27.35 9.92
CA SER A 205 -17.17 -27.92 9.78
C SER A 205 -17.07 -29.43 10.06
N SER A 206 -18.14 -30.18 9.94
CA SER A 206 -18.14 -31.66 10.10
C SER A 206 -17.59 -32.40 8.87
N LEU A 207 -16.90 -31.75 7.96
CA LEU A 207 -16.40 -32.36 6.71
C LEU A 207 -14.90 -32.64 6.66
N ILE A 208 -14.18 -32.56 7.79
CA ILE A 208 -12.80 -33.06 7.84
C ILE A 208 -12.70 -34.06 9.01
N ARG A 209 -13.14 -35.27 8.76
CA ARG A 209 -12.67 -36.45 9.49
C ARG A 209 -11.72 -37.25 8.59
N PRO A 210 -10.69 -37.86 9.23
CA PRO A 210 -9.59 -38.55 8.55
C PRO A 210 -10.05 -39.73 7.68
#